data_b06e77720bf427bfff7f4fbeb473214d
#
_entry.id   b06e77720bf427bfff7f4fbeb473214d
#
_cell.length_a   1.000
_cell.length_b   1.000
_cell.length_c   1.000
_cell.angle_alpha   90.00
_cell.angle_beta   90.00
_cell.angle_gamma   90.00
#
_symmetry.space_group_name_H-M   'P 1'
#
loop_
_entity.id
_entity.type
_entity.pdbx_description
1 polymer ?
#
loop_
_entity_poly.entity_id
_entity_poly.type
_entity_poly.pdbx_seq_one_letter_code
_entity_poly.pdbx_strand_id
1 'polypeptide(L)'
;MEPRFIRSIKIEHDKIDQYSYLNKIEAIKNLDELIFDSAITFFVGENGSGKSTLLEAIAIALGFNPEGGSKNYRFNTYDSHSDLYKAIKTIRTFNKEKFGYFLRAESFYNVATKEEEYADKPSLSKHYHQKSHGESFLELLNNNLTENGLYLIDELEAALSAQRQLSALIEIYESAKMGSQFIIVAHSPILLAIPNATIYSFDGDNIHKINYEESDAYQITKMFIENKDDILRRLLESEGI
;
A
#
# COMPACT_ATOMS: atom_id res chain seq x y z
N MET A 1 7.55 16.20 -5.16
CA MET A 1 8.39 15.83 -3.97
C MET A 1 9.26 14.66 -4.39
N GLU A 2 10.57 14.72 -4.16
CA GLU A 2 11.50 13.66 -4.57
C GLU A 2 11.50 12.49 -3.58
N PRO A 3 11.87 11.26 -4.02
CA PRO A 3 12.00 10.11 -3.13
C PRO A 3 13.15 10.32 -2.13
N ARG A 4 12.93 9.96 -0.87
CA ARG A 4 13.89 10.27 0.22
C ARG A 4 14.81 9.10 0.56
N PHE A 5 14.31 7.84 0.49
CA PHE A 5 15.02 6.69 1.05
C PHE A 5 15.26 5.57 0.03
N ILE A 6 14.25 5.26 -0.78
CA ILE A 6 14.32 4.22 -1.82
C ILE A 6 14.19 4.89 -3.18
N ARG A 7 15.20 4.70 -4.02
CA ARG A 7 15.23 5.22 -5.38
C ARG A 7 14.60 4.25 -6.38
N SER A 8 14.91 2.96 -6.25
CA SER A 8 14.34 1.91 -7.09
C SER A 8 14.45 0.55 -6.44
N ILE A 9 13.73 -0.40 -6.99
CA ILE A 9 13.92 -1.83 -6.74
C ILE A 9 14.28 -2.52 -8.05
N LYS A 10 15.06 -3.61 -7.97
CA LYS A 10 15.34 -4.52 -9.09
C LYS A 10 14.91 -5.93 -8.71
N ILE A 11 14.42 -6.68 -9.69
CA ILE A 11 14.16 -8.11 -9.52
C ILE A 11 15.31 -8.90 -10.14
N GLU A 12 15.94 -9.74 -9.33
CA GLU A 12 16.96 -10.70 -9.77
C GLU A 12 16.23 -12.01 -10.11
N HIS A 13 15.77 -12.14 -11.37
CA HIS A 13 14.93 -13.25 -11.85
C HIS A 13 15.55 -14.62 -11.69
N ASP A 14 16.88 -14.71 -11.69
CA ASP A 14 17.65 -15.93 -11.45
C ASP A 14 17.46 -16.52 -10.05
N LYS A 15 16.96 -15.71 -9.11
CA LYS A 15 16.63 -16.14 -7.75
C LYS A 15 15.19 -16.62 -7.56
N ILE A 16 14.34 -16.48 -8.59
CA ILE A 16 12.96 -16.96 -8.55
C ILE A 16 12.95 -18.40 -9.06
N ASP A 17 12.41 -19.33 -8.24
CA ASP A 17 12.26 -20.72 -8.65
C ASP A 17 11.42 -20.81 -9.93
N GLN A 18 11.87 -21.63 -10.90
CA GLN A 18 11.19 -21.79 -12.20
C GLN A 18 9.75 -22.32 -12.09
N TYR A 19 9.42 -23.03 -11.02
CA TYR A 19 8.08 -23.55 -10.75
C TYR A 19 7.25 -22.62 -9.84
N SER A 20 7.79 -21.47 -9.45
CA SER A 20 7.08 -20.51 -8.60
C SER A 20 5.85 -19.95 -9.30
N TYR A 21 4.76 -19.76 -8.54
CA TYR A 21 3.57 -19.06 -9.03
C TYR A 21 3.85 -17.63 -9.46
N LEU A 22 4.93 -17.02 -8.97
CA LEU A 22 5.38 -15.67 -9.35
C LEU A 22 5.60 -15.52 -10.84
N ASN A 23 6.01 -16.59 -11.52
CA ASN A 23 6.20 -16.62 -12.97
C ASN A 23 4.88 -16.55 -13.77
N LYS A 24 3.72 -16.67 -13.10
CA LYS A 24 2.40 -16.53 -13.69
C LYS A 24 1.84 -15.10 -13.53
N ILE A 25 2.48 -14.27 -12.74
CA ILE A 25 2.12 -12.86 -12.53
C ILE A 25 2.92 -12.05 -13.55
N GLU A 26 2.30 -11.71 -14.69
CA GLU A 26 3.00 -11.06 -15.80
C GLU A 26 3.68 -9.76 -15.38
N ALA A 27 3.03 -8.94 -14.54
CA ALA A 27 3.57 -7.70 -14.03
C ALA A 27 4.89 -7.90 -13.23
N ILE A 28 5.04 -9.01 -12.50
CA ILE A 28 6.26 -9.33 -11.74
C ILE A 28 7.30 -9.97 -12.66
N LYS A 29 6.87 -10.89 -13.51
CA LYS A 29 7.73 -11.62 -14.45
C LYS A 29 8.47 -10.69 -15.41
N ASN A 30 7.81 -9.61 -15.84
CA ASN A 30 8.35 -8.66 -16.82
C ASN A 30 9.01 -7.42 -16.15
N LEU A 31 9.09 -7.37 -14.81
CA LEU A 31 9.66 -6.24 -14.08
C LEU A 31 11.15 -6.45 -13.83
N ASP A 32 12.01 -5.71 -14.50
CA ASP A 32 13.45 -5.66 -14.20
C ASP A 32 13.77 -4.63 -13.11
N GLU A 33 13.26 -3.40 -13.27
CA GLU A 33 13.47 -2.30 -12.34
C GLU A 33 12.23 -1.42 -12.22
N LEU A 34 11.85 -1.05 -11.00
CA LEU A 34 10.81 -0.07 -10.70
C LEU A 34 11.43 1.14 -10.02
N ILE A 35 11.28 2.32 -10.62
CA ILE A 35 11.88 3.57 -10.14
C ILE A 35 10.84 4.37 -9.35
N PHE A 36 11.20 4.85 -8.17
CA PHE A 36 10.38 5.74 -7.35
C PHE A 36 10.79 7.19 -7.61
N ASP A 37 10.00 7.94 -8.37
CA ASP A 37 10.33 9.33 -8.78
C ASP A 37 9.79 10.37 -7.80
N SER A 38 8.83 9.98 -6.94
CA SER A 38 8.16 10.89 -6.01
C SER A 38 8.18 10.35 -4.58
N ALA A 39 7.88 11.23 -3.64
CA ALA A 39 7.75 10.84 -2.24
C ALA A 39 6.53 9.94 -1.99
N ILE A 40 5.53 9.98 -2.87
CA ILE A 40 4.33 9.14 -2.76
C ILE A 40 4.16 8.37 -4.06
N THR A 41 4.15 7.04 -3.97
CA THR A 41 3.93 6.13 -5.10
C THR A 41 2.74 5.24 -4.82
N PHE A 42 1.80 5.20 -5.76
CA PHE A 42 0.66 4.28 -5.72
C PHE A 42 0.86 3.11 -6.69
N PHE A 43 0.41 1.93 -6.27
CA PHE A 43 0.23 0.75 -7.10
C PHE A 43 -1.27 0.53 -7.27
N VAL A 44 -1.75 0.51 -8.51
CA VAL A 44 -3.15 0.29 -8.88
C VAL A 44 -3.26 -0.88 -9.86
N GLY A 45 -4.47 -1.40 -10.07
CA GLY A 45 -4.77 -2.47 -11.02
C GLY A 45 -5.71 -3.51 -10.42
N GLU A 46 -6.12 -4.50 -11.21
CA GLU A 46 -7.06 -5.54 -10.81
C GLU A 46 -6.55 -6.42 -9.66
N ASN A 47 -7.49 -7.11 -8.99
CA ASN A 47 -7.15 -8.09 -7.96
C ASN A 47 -6.36 -9.25 -8.58
N GLY A 48 -5.28 -9.67 -7.91
CA GLY A 48 -4.39 -10.72 -8.40
C GLY A 48 -3.29 -10.25 -9.36
N SER A 49 -3.22 -8.96 -9.72
CA SER A 49 -2.17 -8.42 -10.60
C SER A 49 -0.76 -8.36 -9.97
N GLY A 50 -0.64 -8.68 -8.67
CA GLY A 50 0.66 -8.77 -7.98
C GLY A 50 1.05 -7.54 -7.15
N LYS A 51 0.17 -6.52 -7.01
CA LYS A 51 0.44 -5.29 -6.24
C LYS A 51 0.88 -5.56 -4.81
N SER A 52 0.02 -6.23 -4.03
CA SER A 52 0.30 -6.57 -2.63
C SER A 52 1.47 -7.52 -2.49
N THR A 53 1.63 -8.47 -3.43
CA THR A 53 2.79 -9.38 -3.47
C THR A 53 4.11 -8.60 -3.62
N LEU A 54 4.15 -7.63 -4.53
CA LEU A 54 5.33 -6.79 -4.74
C LEU A 54 5.58 -5.87 -3.53
N LEU A 55 4.52 -5.23 -2.99
CA LEU A 55 4.63 -4.36 -1.82
C LEU A 55 5.15 -5.13 -0.60
N GLU A 56 4.62 -6.32 -0.32
CA GLU A 56 5.06 -7.20 0.75
C GLU A 56 6.53 -7.61 0.57
N ALA A 57 6.91 -8.03 -0.65
CA ALA A 57 8.29 -8.39 -0.92
C ALA A 57 9.27 -7.22 -0.72
N ILE A 58 8.89 -6.00 -1.09
CA ILE A 58 9.65 -4.78 -0.82
C ILE A 58 9.75 -4.56 0.70
N ALA A 59 8.65 -4.70 1.44
CA ALA A 59 8.64 -4.53 2.89
C ALA A 59 9.59 -5.50 3.59
N ILE A 60 9.53 -6.78 3.24
CA ILE A 60 10.41 -7.81 3.81
C ILE A 60 11.87 -7.56 3.45
N ALA A 61 12.17 -7.21 2.19
CA ALA A 61 13.52 -6.88 1.74
C ALA A 61 14.10 -5.65 2.48
N LEU A 62 13.25 -4.76 2.98
CA LEU A 62 13.61 -3.61 3.81
C LEU A 62 13.69 -3.93 5.31
N GLY A 63 13.39 -5.17 5.71
CA GLY A 63 13.46 -5.65 7.08
C GLY A 63 12.21 -5.42 7.92
N PHE A 64 11.05 -5.18 7.29
CA PHE A 64 9.76 -5.19 7.98
C PHE A 64 9.27 -6.61 8.22
N ASN A 65 8.40 -6.76 9.21
CA ASN A 65 7.68 -8.01 9.44
C ASN A 65 6.62 -8.22 8.34
N PRO A 66 6.46 -9.44 7.78
CA PRO A 66 5.43 -9.74 6.78
C PRO A 66 4.00 -9.41 7.24
N GLU A 67 3.73 -9.53 8.54
CA GLU A 67 2.42 -9.20 9.14
C GLU A 67 2.20 -7.70 9.33
N GLY A 68 3.22 -6.86 9.13
CA GLY A 68 3.16 -5.42 9.32
C GLY A 68 3.79 -4.95 10.64
N GLY A 69 3.61 -3.66 10.92
CA GLY A 69 4.18 -2.98 12.08
C GLY A 69 5.51 -2.28 11.79
N SER A 70 6.15 -1.81 12.85
CA SER A 70 7.49 -1.20 12.74
C SER A 70 8.58 -2.27 12.57
N LYS A 71 9.77 -1.88 12.12
CA LYS A 71 10.93 -2.78 11.97
C LYS A 71 11.36 -3.49 13.27
N ASN A 72 10.92 -3.00 14.40
CA ASN A 72 11.25 -3.57 15.71
C ASN A 72 10.35 -4.77 16.08
N TYR A 73 9.25 -4.96 15.37
CA TYR A 73 8.35 -6.09 15.61
C TYR A 73 8.91 -7.37 15.00
N ARG A 74 9.25 -8.34 15.84
CA ARG A 74 9.72 -9.68 15.46
C ARG A 74 8.75 -10.72 15.95
N PHE A 75 7.63 -10.88 15.25
CA PHE A 75 6.73 -12.01 15.47
C PHE A 75 6.35 -12.62 14.12
N ASN A 76 6.31 -13.93 14.05
CA ASN A 76 5.79 -14.66 12.90
C ASN A 76 4.65 -15.54 13.41
N THR A 77 3.45 -15.32 12.90
CA THR A 77 2.31 -16.20 13.16
C THR A 77 2.21 -17.30 12.09
N TYR A 78 2.62 -17.02 10.86
CA TYR A 78 2.63 -17.99 9.75
C TYR A 78 3.70 -17.65 8.70
N ASP A 79 4.27 -18.69 8.08
CA ASP A 79 5.23 -18.61 6.96
C ASP A 79 4.47 -18.55 5.60
N SER A 80 3.55 -17.58 5.46
CA SER A 80 2.65 -17.46 4.29
C SER A 80 3.10 -16.44 3.25
N HIS A 81 4.25 -15.79 3.47
CA HIS A 81 4.74 -14.77 2.55
C HIS A 81 5.43 -15.35 1.32
N SER A 82 5.36 -14.61 0.24
CA SER A 82 6.01 -14.95 -1.02
C SER A 82 7.54 -14.91 -0.91
N ASP A 83 8.22 -15.85 -1.55
CA ASP A 83 9.69 -15.86 -1.65
C ASP A 83 10.27 -14.74 -2.56
N LEU A 84 9.42 -13.90 -3.16
CA LEU A 84 9.83 -12.80 -4.03
C LEU A 84 10.83 -11.84 -3.36
N TYR A 85 10.72 -11.63 -2.03
CA TYR A 85 11.65 -10.77 -1.30
C TYR A 85 13.12 -11.18 -1.44
N LYS A 86 13.42 -12.48 -1.67
CA LYS A 86 14.78 -13.01 -1.89
C LYS A 86 15.37 -12.53 -3.22
N ALA A 87 14.50 -12.21 -4.18
CA ALA A 87 14.87 -11.71 -5.49
C ALA A 87 14.83 -10.16 -5.57
N ILE A 88 14.31 -9.48 -4.56
CA ILE A 88 14.26 -8.01 -4.52
C ILE A 88 15.60 -7.42 -4.08
N LYS A 89 16.17 -6.57 -4.92
CA LYS A 89 17.31 -5.71 -4.57
C LYS A 89 16.84 -4.27 -4.47
N THR A 90 16.91 -3.69 -3.27
CA THR A 90 16.56 -2.28 -3.04
C THR A 90 17.74 -1.36 -3.31
N ILE A 91 17.54 -0.33 -4.11
CA ILE A 91 18.51 0.74 -4.37
C ILE A 91 18.09 1.94 -3.56
N ARG A 92 18.92 2.29 -2.57
CA ARG A 92 18.63 3.34 -1.60
C ARG A 92 19.34 4.63 -1.94
N THR A 93 18.80 5.75 -1.44
CA THR A 93 19.48 7.03 -1.42
C THR A 93 20.52 7.09 -0.28
N PHE A 94 21.21 8.22 -0.14
CA PHE A 94 22.13 8.44 0.99
C PHE A 94 21.39 8.68 2.32
N ASN A 95 20.12 9.07 2.26
CA ASN A 95 19.32 9.34 3.46
C ASN A 95 18.86 8.02 4.10
N LYS A 96 18.76 8.04 5.43
CA LYS A 96 18.17 6.94 6.19
C LYS A 96 16.88 7.43 6.83
N GLU A 97 15.85 6.58 6.78
CA GLU A 97 14.62 6.83 7.50
C GLU A 97 14.85 6.84 9.02
N LYS A 98 14.22 7.76 9.71
CA LYS A 98 14.20 7.79 11.18
C LYS A 98 13.27 6.74 11.76
N PHE A 99 12.19 6.46 11.04
CA PHE A 99 11.15 5.51 11.40
C PHE A 99 10.65 4.81 10.15
N GLY A 100 10.06 3.63 10.29
CA GLY A 100 9.43 2.92 9.20
C GLY A 100 8.28 2.06 9.69
N TYR A 101 7.23 1.98 8.89
CA TYR A 101 6.04 1.22 9.21
C TYR A 101 5.47 0.53 7.97
N PHE A 102 5.11 -0.74 8.12
CA PHE A 102 4.36 -1.49 7.12
C PHE A 102 2.95 -1.71 7.66
N LEU A 103 1.94 -1.17 6.95
CA LEU A 103 0.54 -1.23 7.35
C LEU A 103 -0.23 -2.07 6.34
N ARG A 104 -0.91 -3.12 6.84
CA ARG A 104 -1.80 -3.98 6.06
C ARG A 104 -3.18 -3.97 6.70
N ALA A 105 -4.23 -3.72 5.91
CA ALA A 105 -5.60 -3.75 6.42
C ALA A 105 -5.97 -5.14 6.97
N GLU A 106 -5.54 -6.21 6.33
CA GLU A 106 -5.82 -7.60 6.72
C GLU A 106 -5.22 -7.97 8.09
N SER A 107 -4.01 -7.51 8.41
CA SER A 107 -3.31 -7.85 9.65
C SER A 107 -3.40 -6.76 10.73
N PHE A 108 -4.20 -5.71 10.48
CA PHE A 108 -4.35 -4.60 11.41
C PHE A 108 -4.62 -5.01 12.86
N TYR A 109 -5.55 -5.95 13.07
CA TYR A 109 -5.88 -6.39 14.43
C TYR A 109 -4.74 -7.10 15.13
N ASN A 110 -3.98 -7.91 14.40
CA ASN A 110 -2.82 -8.61 14.95
C ASN A 110 -1.77 -7.60 15.39
N VAL A 111 -1.51 -6.59 14.56
CA VAL A 111 -0.56 -5.52 14.85
C VAL A 111 -1.04 -4.66 16.01
N ALA A 112 -2.30 -4.22 16.02
CA ALA A 112 -2.89 -3.42 17.09
C ALA A 112 -2.84 -4.15 18.45
N THR A 113 -3.16 -5.45 18.48
CA THR A 113 -3.05 -6.28 19.68
C THR A 113 -1.61 -6.34 20.17
N LYS A 114 -0.65 -6.53 19.27
CA LYS A 114 0.77 -6.57 19.63
C LYS A 114 1.29 -5.22 20.12
N GLU A 115 0.88 -4.11 19.51
CA GLU A 115 1.22 -2.78 20.03
C GLU A 115 0.67 -2.56 21.44
N GLU A 116 -0.53 -3.05 21.76
CA GLU A 116 -1.08 -3.00 23.10
C GLU A 116 -0.33 -3.90 24.10
N GLU A 117 0.08 -5.11 23.68
CA GLU A 117 0.87 -6.04 24.49
C GLU A 117 2.28 -5.48 24.83
N TYR A 118 2.92 -4.75 23.91
CA TYR A 118 4.23 -4.15 24.09
C TYR A 118 4.20 -2.81 24.85
N ALA A 119 3.02 -2.28 25.14
CA ALA A 119 2.91 -1.07 25.97
C ALA A 119 3.27 -1.41 27.44
N ASP A 120 4.43 -0.97 27.88
CA ASP A 120 5.01 -1.23 29.23
C ASP A 120 4.14 -0.74 30.42
N LYS A 121 3.09 0.06 30.15
CA LYS A 121 2.16 0.59 31.17
C LYS A 121 0.74 0.63 30.62
N PRO A 122 -0.29 0.26 31.44
CA PRO A 122 -1.70 0.40 31.06
C PRO A 122 -2.11 1.80 30.63
N SER A 123 -1.43 2.82 31.12
CA SER A 123 -1.66 4.24 30.75
C SER A 123 -1.13 4.60 29.36
N LEU A 124 -0.33 3.76 28.73
CA LEU A 124 0.20 3.91 27.37
C LEU A 124 -0.56 3.02 26.36
N SER A 125 -1.44 2.14 26.83
CA SER A 125 -2.31 1.36 25.96
C SER A 125 -3.23 2.32 25.19
N LYS A 126 -3.20 2.20 23.85
CA LYS A 126 -3.95 3.09 22.95
C LYS A 126 -5.40 2.66 22.79
N HIS A 127 -5.83 1.56 23.46
CA HIS A 127 -7.21 1.03 23.51
C HIS A 127 -7.90 0.93 22.15
N TYR A 128 -7.16 0.46 21.12
CA TYR A 128 -7.68 0.33 19.76
C TYR A 128 -8.95 -0.52 19.66
N HIS A 129 -9.07 -1.55 20.52
CA HIS A 129 -10.24 -2.45 20.56
C HIS A 129 -11.52 -1.80 21.12
N GLN A 130 -11.43 -0.60 21.72
CA GLN A 130 -12.59 0.11 22.29
C GLN A 130 -13.23 1.10 21.32
N LYS A 131 -12.61 1.33 20.14
CA LYS A 131 -13.03 2.28 19.11
C LYS A 131 -13.63 1.55 17.91
N SER A 132 -14.33 2.27 17.04
CA SER A 132 -14.75 1.72 15.76
C SER A 132 -13.53 1.37 14.91
N HIS A 133 -13.64 0.34 14.06
CA HIS A 133 -12.55 -0.17 13.20
C HIS A 133 -11.79 0.94 12.48
N GLY A 134 -12.51 1.81 11.78
CA GLY A 134 -11.89 2.92 11.03
C GLY A 134 -11.30 4.02 11.91
N GLU A 135 -11.77 4.20 13.16
CA GLU A 135 -11.15 5.15 14.12
C GLU A 135 -9.81 4.62 14.61
N SER A 136 -9.78 3.36 15.00
CA SER A 136 -8.58 2.70 15.48
C SER A 136 -7.50 2.67 14.40
N PHE A 137 -7.91 2.41 13.14
CA PHE A 137 -7.01 2.36 12.00
C PHE A 137 -6.41 3.74 11.68
N LEU A 138 -7.25 4.79 11.62
CA LEU A 138 -6.77 6.15 11.38
C LEU A 138 -5.88 6.64 12.53
N GLU A 139 -6.21 6.31 13.77
CA GLU A 139 -5.39 6.63 14.92
C GLU A 139 -4.04 5.90 14.90
N LEU A 140 -4.02 4.62 14.53
CA LEU A 140 -2.76 3.89 14.36
C LEU A 140 -1.90 4.53 13.26
N LEU A 141 -2.51 4.93 12.14
CA LEU A 141 -1.81 5.66 11.09
C LEU A 141 -1.21 6.95 11.64
N ASN A 142 -2.02 7.82 12.27
CA ASN A 142 -1.60 9.12 12.78
C ASN A 142 -0.52 9.00 13.86
N ASN A 143 -0.63 8.01 14.74
CA ASN A 143 0.35 7.79 15.81
C ASN A 143 1.71 7.32 15.29
N ASN A 144 1.75 6.70 14.10
CA ASN A 144 2.96 6.17 13.50
C ASN A 144 3.51 7.05 12.36
N LEU A 145 2.76 8.05 11.87
CA LEU A 145 3.27 9.03 10.92
C LEU A 145 4.22 10.01 11.62
N THR A 146 5.45 10.05 11.16
CA THR A 146 6.52 10.90 11.68
C THR A 146 7.24 11.59 10.53
N GLU A 147 8.02 12.61 10.83
CA GLU A 147 8.94 13.21 9.87
C GLU A 147 10.02 12.23 9.44
N ASN A 148 10.38 12.28 8.17
CA ASN A 148 11.44 11.45 7.59
C ASN A 148 11.20 9.94 7.82
N GLY A 149 9.95 9.50 7.70
CA GLY A 149 9.52 8.11 7.81
C GLY A 149 9.42 7.41 6.45
N LEU A 150 9.52 6.08 6.45
CA LEU A 150 9.28 5.21 5.29
C LEU A 150 8.05 4.34 5.56
N TYR A 151 7.03 4.49 4.72
CA TYR A 151 5.74 3.84 4.90
C TYR A 151 5.38 2.99 3.69
N LEU A 152 5.06 1.74 3.97
CA LEU A 152 4.45 0.83 3.01
C LEU A 152 3.02 0.56 3.49
N ILE A 153 2.02 0.73 2.63
CA ILE A 153 0.62 0.65 3.03
C ILE A 153 -0.15 -0.18 2.01
N ASP A 154 -0.85 -1.22 2.50
CA ASP A 154 -1.63 -2.12 1.68
C ASP A 154 -3.13 -1.92 1.97
N GLU A 155 -3.86 -1.42 0.95
CA GLU A 155 -5.33 -1.24 0.95
C GLU A 155 -5.89 -0.44 2.15
N LEU A 156 -5.34 0.74 2.40
CA LEU A 156 -5.77 1.65 3.47
C LEU A 156 -7.30 1.88 3.49
N GLU A 157 -7.91 2.00 2.31
CA GLU A 157 -9.35 2.25 2.13
C GLU A 157 -10.24 1.13 2.64
N ALA A 158 -9.77 -0.11 2.71
CA ALA A 158 -10.57 -1.23 3.19
C ALA A 158 -11.07 -1.06 4.64
N ALA A 159 -10.31 -0.28 5.44
CA ALA A 159 -10.66 0.03 6.82
C ALA A 159 -11.32 1.42 7.00
N LEU A 160 -11.38 2.27 5.97
CA LEU A 160 -11.75 3.68 6.09
C LEU A 160 -13.02 4.04 5.29
N SER A 161 -13.96 4.75 5.93
CA SER A 161 -15.02 5.43 5.21
C SER A 161 -14.47 6.53 4.29
N ALA A 162 -15.21 6.92 3.25
CA ALA A 162 -14.80 7.98 2.32
C ALA A 162 -14.36 9.27 3.02
N GLN A 163 -15.06 9.69 4.07
CA GLN A 163 -14.67 10.86 4.86
C GLN A 163 -13.33 10.67 5.58
N ARG A 164 -13.06 9.48 6.12
CA ARG A 164 -11.79 9.17 6.77
C ARG A 164 -10.64 9.01 5.78
N GLN A 165 -10.91 8.58 4.55
CA GLN A 165 -9.94 8.59 3.48
C GLN A 165 -9.46 10.01 3.14
N LEU A 166 -10.34 11.03 3.19
CA LEU A 166 -9.94 12.43 3.05
C LEU A 166 -9.00 12.88 4.18
N SER A 167 -9.27 12.45 5.42
CA SER A 167 -8.36 12.74 6.55
C SER A 167 -7.00 12.07 6.36
N ALA A 168 -6.98 10.78 6.00
CA ALA A 168 -5.75 10.04 5.73
C ALA A 168 -4.94 10.65 4.57
N LEU A 169 -5.61 11.12 3.52
CA LEU A 169 -4.98 11.82 2.40
C LEU A 169 -4.19 13.04 2.89
N ILE A 170 -4.80 13.86 3.76
CA ILE A 170 -4.14 15.07 4.31
C ILE A 170 -2.92 14.67 5.13
N GLU A 171 -3.04 13.70 6.02
CA GLU A 171 -1.95 13.23 6.88
C GLU A 171 -0.76 12.67 6.07
N ILE A 172 -1.04 11.84 5.06
CA ILE A 172 -0.02 11.29 4.14
C ILE A 172 0.68 12.42 3.39
N TYR A 173 -0.08 13.37 2.85
CA TYR A 173 0.45 14.49 2.10
C TYR A 173 1.35 15.39 2.96
N GLU A 174 0.91 15.77 4.16
CA GLU A 174 1.70 16.61 5.08
C GLU A 174 2.95 15.86 5.58
N SER A 175 2.85 14.56 5.91
CA SER A 175 4.01 13.75 6.28
C SER A 175 5.03 13.65 5.13
N ALA A 176 4.58 13.52 3.89
CA ALA A 176 5.47 13.52 2.72
C ALA A 176 6.19 14.87 2.53
N LYS A 177 5.51 16.01 2.79
CA LYS A 177 6.13 17.35 2.81
C LYS A 177 7.21 17.45 3.89
N MET A 178 7.02 16.79 5.02
CA MET A 178 8.00 16.71 6.12
C MET A 178 9.12 15.68 5.86
N GLY A 179 9.22 15.16 4.64
CA GLY A 179 10.33 14.34 4.20
C GLY A 179 10.10 12.82 4.27
N SER A 180 8.89 12.37 4.50
CA SER A 180 8.55 10.95 4.47
C SER A 180 8.38 10.44 3.05
N GLN A 181 8.53 9.11 2.87
CA GLN A 181 8.30 8.41 1.60
C GLN A 181 7.25 7.33 1.80
N PHE A 182 6.33 7.22 0.83
CA PHE A 182 5.20 6.29 0.83
C PHE A 182 5.19 5.43 -0.41
N ILE A 183 4.92 4.13 -0.23
CA ILE A 183 4.58 3.18 -1.29
C ILE A 183 3.24 2.56 -0.87
N ILE A 184 2.20 2.77 -1.67
CA ILE A 184 0.81 2.49 -1.27
C ILE A 184 0.12 1.68 -2.35
N VAL A 185 -0.47 0.54 -2.00
CA VAL A 185 -1.48 -0.13 -2.83
C VAL A 185 -2.83 0.48 -2.49
N ALA A 186 -3.56 0.98 -3.48
CA ALA A 186 -4.88 1.56 -3.27
C ALA A 186 -5.79 1.41 -4.49
N HIS A 187 -7.10 1.28 -4.21
CA HIS A 187 -8.18 1.26 -5.20
C HIS A 187 -9.14 2.46 -5.04
N SER A 188 -8.88 3.36 -4.10
CA SER A 188 -9.73 4.51 -3.84
C SER A 188 -9.39 5.72 -4.73
N PRO A 189 -10.33 6.23 -5.52
CA PRO A 189 -10.11 7.47 -6.27
C PRO A 189 -9.85 8.68 -5.36
N ILE A 190 -10.28 8.64 -4.09
CA ILE A 190 -9.99 9.69 -3.11
C ILE A 190 -8.50 9.71 -2.77
N LEU A 191 -7.92 8.57 -2.44
CA LEU A 191 -6.50 8.48 -2.07
C LEU A 191 -5.57 8.75 -3.25
N LEU A 192 -5.92 8.23 -4.44
CA LEU A 192 -5.14 8.42 -5.67
C LEU A 192 -5.04 9.90 -6.10
N ALA A 193 -5.96 10.76 -5.61
CA ALA A 193 -5.97 12.19 -5.92
C ALA A 193 -4.88 13.00 -5.19
N ILE A 194 -4.00 12.38 -4.42
CA ILE A 194 -2.89 13.09 -3.73
C ILE A 194 -2.00 13.79 -4.76
N PRO A 195 -1.77 15.12 -4.64
CA PRO A 195 -0.99 15.86 -5.59
C PRO A 195 0.48 15.40 -5.69
N ASN A 196 1.01 15.34 -6.91
CA ASN A 196 2.40 14.96 -7.20
C ASN A 196 2.77 13.51 -6.79
N ALA A 197 1.79 12.65 -6.61
CA ALA A 197 2.04 11.22 -6.48
C ALA A 197 2.34 10.60 -7.85
N THR A 198 3.17 9.56 -7.88
CA THR A 198 3.34 8.69 -9.05
C THR A 198 2.40 7.51 -8.93
N ILE A 199 1.65 7.20 -9.99
CA ILE A 199 0.73 6.06 -10.02
C ILE A 199 1.28 5.04 -11.03
N TYR A 200 1.50 3.81 -10.58
CA TYR A 200 1.87 2.68 -11.40
C TYR A 200 0.67 1.74 -11.54
N SER A 201 0.25 1.49 -12.78
CA SER A 201 -0.72 0.45 -13.11
C SER A 201 -0.02 -0.90 -13.27
N PHE A 202 -0.63 -1.92 -12.69
CA PHE A 202 -0.26 -3.34 -12.80
C PHE A 202 -1.17 -4.07 -13.80
N ASP A 203 -2.00 -3.35 -14.52
CA ASP A 203 -2.89 -3.91 -15.53
C ASP A 203 -2.13 -4.10 -16.84
N GLY A 204 -2.36 -5.28 -17.47
CA GLY A 204 -1.61 -5.70 -18.64
C GLY A 204 -0.30 -6.42 -18.32
N ASP A 205 0.57 -6.55 -19.31
CA ASP A 205 1.79 -7.38 -19.23
C ASP A 205 2.94 -6.68 -18.50
N ASN A 206 2.93 -5.34 -18.42
CA ASN A 206 4.02 -4.56 -17.86
C ASN A 206 3.51 -3.47 -16.92
N ILE A 207 4.24 -3.26 -15.83
CA ILE A 207 3.98 -2.15 -14.91
C ILE A 207 4.34 -0.83 -15.61
N HIS A 208 3.42 0.12 -15.65
CA HIS A 208 3.61 1.39 -16.34
C HIS A 208 2.98 2.54 -15.54
N LYS A 209 3.47 3.77 -15.79
CA LYS A 209 2.91 4.97 -15.17
C LYS A 209 1.64 5.39 -15.85
N ILE A 210 0.68 5.83 -15.06
CA ILE A 210 -0.57 6.43 -15.52
C ILE A 210 -0.85 7.76 -14.81
N ASN A 211 -1.69 8.60 -15.41
CA ASN A 211 -2.24 9.75 -14.74
C ASN A 211 -3.42 9.35 -13.86
N TYR A 212 -3.79 10.21 -12.92
CA TYR A 212 -4.91 9.98 -12.02
C TYR A 212 -6.22 9.66 -12.75
N GLU A 213 -6.51 10.44 -13.80
CA GLU A 213 -7.73 10.32 -14.61
C GLU A 213 -7.77 9.05 -15.48
N GLU A 214 -6.63 8.39 -15.67
CA GLU A 214 -6.52 7.14 -16.41
C GLU A 214 -6.76 5.90 -15.52
N SER A 215 -6.78 6.08 -14.19
CA SER A 215 -7.03 4.96 -13.27
C SER A 215 -8.48 4.47 -13.37
N ASP A 216 -8.67 3.16 -13.38
CA ASP A 216 -10.00 2.55 -13.39
C ASP A 216 -10.85 3.00 -12.21
N ALA A 217 -10.25 3.16 -11.04
CA ALA A 217 -10.91 3.67 -9.85
C ALA A 217 -11.59 5.03 -10.10
N TYR A 218 -10.90 5.95 -10.77
CA TYR A 218 -11.46 7.24 -11.15
C TYR A 218 -12.50 7.10 -12.25
N GLN A 219 -12.15 6.43 -13.36
CA GLN A 219 -13.01 6.35 -14.54
C GLN A 219 -14.35 5.68 -14.26
N ILE A 220 -14.31 4.51 -13.61
CA ILE A 220 -15.52 3.73 -13.30
C ILE A 220 -16.38 4.49 -12.29
N THR A 221 -15.79 5.07 -11.23
CA THR A 221 -16.54 5.83 -10.23
C THR A 221 -17.19 7.06 -10.85
N LYS A 222 -16.45 7.84 -11.65
CA LYS A 222 -16.97 9.02 -12.34
C LYS A 222 -18.09 8.66 -13.31
N MET A 223 -17.86 7.67 -14.17
CA MET A 223 -18.86 7.20 -15.13
C MET A 223 -20.16 6.80 -14.43
N PHE A 224 -20.06 6.03 -13.33
CA PHE A 224 -21.23 5.59 -12.59
C PHE A 224 -21.98 6.74 -11.92
N ILE A 225 -21.27 7.67 -11.26
CA ILE A 225 -21.91 8.82 -10.60
C ILE A 225 -22.62 9.73 -11.60
N GLU A 226 -21.98 10.00 -12.74
CA GLU A 226 -22.53 10.89 -13.78
C GLU A 226 -23.67 10.27 -14.56
N ASN A 227 -23.73 8.92 -14.70
CA ASN A 227 -24.67 8.22 -15.57
C ASN A 227 -25.44 7.10 -14.85
N LYS A 228 -25.63 7.21 -13.54
CA LYS A 228 -26.17 6.16 -12.67
C LYS A 228 -27.42 5.48 -13.23
N ASP A 229 -28.43 6.25 -13.60
CA ASP A 229 -29.76 5.71 -14.00
C ASP A 229 -29.66 4.94 -15.32
N ASP A 230 -28.88 5.45 -16.28
CA ASP A 230 -28.64 4.78 -17.56
C ASP A 230 -27.86 3.48 -17.40
N ILE A 231 -26.83 3.49 -16.57
CA ILE A 231 -26.01 2.30 -16.30
C ILE A 231 -26.85 1.24 -15.62
N LEU A 232 -27.59 1.61 -14.56
CA LEU A 232 -28.44 0.66 -13.84
C LEU A 232 -29.50 0.07 -14.75
N ARG A 233 -30.15 0.87 -15.58
CA ARG A 233 -31.14 0.38 -16.56
C ARG A 233 -30.52 -0.67 -17.49
N ARG A 234 -29.34 -0.40 -18.07
CA ARG A 234 -28.68 -1.33 -18.99
C ARG A 234 -28.25 -2.63 -18.31
N LEU A 235 -27.67 -2.54 -17.11
CA LEU A 235 -27.21 -3.72 -16.38
C LEU A 235 -28.36 -4.61 -15.92
N LEU A 236 -29.44 -4.02 -15.40
CA LEU A 236 -30.58 -4.74 -14.88
C LEU A 236 -31.52 -5.27 -15.98
N GLU A 237 -31.69 -4.51 -17.10
CA GLU A 237 -32.49 -4.96 -18.24
C GLU A 237 -31.78 -6.04 -19.07
N SER A 238 -30.43 -6.07 -19.09
CA SER A 238 -29.67 -7.11 -19.80
C SER A 238 -29.71 -8.47 -19.13
N GLU A 239 -30.03 -8.54 -17.82
CA GLU A 239 -30.13 -9.80 -17.06
C GLU A 239 -31.56 -10.40 -17.04
N GLY A 240 -32.54 -9.75 -17.68
CA GLY A 240 -33.89 -10.32 -17.85
C GLY A 240 -34.68 -10.53 -16.54
N ILE A 241 -34.49 -9.62 -15.54
CA ILE A 241 -35.26 -9.58 -14.29
C ILE A 241 -36.41 -8.59 -14.43
#